data_fa960585d44a53c39031a469351c8ae8
#
_entry.id   fa960585d44a53c39031a469351c8ae8
#
_cell.length_a   1.000
_cell.length_b   1.000
_cell.length_c   1.000
_cell.angle_alpha   90.00
_cell.angle_beta   90.00
_cell.angle_gamma   90.00
#
_symmetry.space_group_name_H-M   'P 1'
#
loop_
_entity.id
_entity.type
_entity.pdbx_description
1 polymer ?
#
loop_
_entity_poly.entity_id
_entity_poly.type
_entity_poly.pdbx_seq_one_letter_code
_entity_poly.pdbx_strand_id
1 'polypeptide(L)'
;RILSSAASDVYKRQDLIITIGGASVGKYDLINEATNNFGVDKSFHKVAMRPGKPLMAGKINETALVGLPGNPVSALVCGYVFIRPLIQAMLGLEKKSAPRLIAPCSTSLPKNGPREHYMRAVLLPNGYLEPVENQDSARLALLCGSDALLIRAAHAEAIPAKTQCEYIKI
;
A
#
# COMPACT_ATOMS: atom_id res chain seq x y z
N ARG A 1 25.59 14.56 17.43
CA ARG A 1 24.32 15.08 17.95
C ARG A 1 23.63 13.93 18.68
N ILE A 2 23.70 13.97 19.99
CA ILE A 2 23.13 12.96 20.87
C ILE A 2 21.60 13.11 20.78
N LEU A 3 20.93 12.14 20.18
CA LEU A 3 19.49 11.98 20.35
C LEU A 3 19.24 11.86 21.87
N SER A 4 18.30 12.62 22.42
CA SER A 4 18.02 12.57 23.85
C SER A 4 17.73 11.13 24.27
N SER A 5 18.20 10.69 25.42
CA SER A 5 17.97 9.35 25.95
C SER A 5 16.48 8.94 25.94
N ALA A 6 15.59 9.93 26.18
CA ALA A 6 14.14 9.75 26.12
C ALA A 6 13.64 9.34 24.71
N ALA A 7 14.13 9.96 23.63
CA ALA A 7 13.75 9.59 22.28
C ALA A 7 14.26 8.18 21.90
N SER A 8 15.45 7.81 22.39
CA SER A 8 15.99 6.46 22.23
C SER A 8 15.17 5.40 22.97
N ASP A 9 14.66 5.72 24.16
CA ASP A 9 13.87 4.78 24.97
C ASP A 9 12.45 4.59 24.40
N VAL A 10 11.82 5.64 23.86
CA VAL A 10 10.54 5.52 23.15
C VAL A 10 10.68 4.63 21.93
N TYR A 11 11.77 4.80 21.18
CA TYR A 11 12.04 4.00 19.99
C TYR A 11 12.23 2.50 20.32
N LYS A 12 12.90 2.16 21.42
CA LYS A 12 13.16 0.77 21.84
C LYS A 12 11.92 0.01 22.31
N ARG A 13 10.80 0.70 22.57
CA ARG A 13 9.54 0.12 23.04
C ARG A 13 8.47 0.00 21.95
N GLN A 14 8.84 0.26 20.70
CA GLN A 14 7.90 0.18 19.57
C GLN A 14 7.87 -1.22 18.97
N ASP A 15 6.68 -1.73 18.73
CA ASP A 15 6.46 -3.01 18.03
C ASP A 15 6.51 -2.82 16.51
N LEU A 16 6.15 -1.63 16.02
CA LEU A 16 6.10 -1.28 14.60
C LEU A 16 6.52 0.18 14.39
N ILE A 17 7.40 0.38 13.43
CA ILE A 17 7.82 1.70 12.94
C ILE A 17 7.30 1.87 11.52
N ILE A 18 6.57 2.96 11.28
CA ILE A 18 6.12 3.33 9.95
C ILE A 18 6.76 4.66 9.57
N THR A 19 7.42 4.71 8.42
CA THR A 19 7.91 5.95 7.82
C THR A 19 7.10 6.26 6.57
N ILE A 20 6.88 7.54 6.28
CA ILE A 20 6.17 8.01 5.09
C ILE A 20 7.09 8.91 4.28
N GLY A 21 7.39 8.51 3.05
CA GLY A 21 8.38 9.20 2.21
C GLY A 21 9.82 8.72 2.47
N GLY A 22 10.76 9.24 1.68
CA GLY A 22 12.18 8.86 1.76
C GLY A 22 12.52 7.48 1.18
N ALA A 23 11.55 6.66 0.76
CA ALA A 23 11.78 5.35 0.13
C ALA A 23 11.91 5.42 -1.40
N SER A 24 12.07 6.62 -1.99
CA SER A 24 12.21 6.82 -3.43
C SER A 24 13.68 6.85 -3.86
N VAL A 25 13.94 6.44 -5.10
CA VAL A 25 15.29 6.37 -5.72
C VAL A 25 15.92 7.75 -6.04
N GLY A 26 15.80 8.75 -5.19
CA GLY A 26 16.39 10.07 -5.36
C GLY A 26 17.66 10.30 -4.51
N LYS A 27 18.37 11.40 -4.78
CA LYS A 27 19.56 11.87 -4.03
C LYS A 27 19.33 12.05 -2.51
N TYR A 28 18.09 11.90 -2.05
CA TYR A 28 17.62 12.02 -0.67
C TYR A 28 16.93 10.75 -0.17
N ASP A 29 17.45 9.58 -0.54
CA ASP A 29 16.99 8.31 0.02
C ASP A 29 17.52 8.17 1.47
N LEU A 30 17.05 9.08 2.33
CA LEU A 30 17.41 9.14 3.75
C LEU A 30 17.07 7.84 4.47
N ILE A 31 16.10 7.09 3.96
CA ILE A 31 15.72 5.79 4.55
C ILE A 31 16.78 4.74 4.24
N ASN A 32 17.30 4.67 3.01
CA ASN A 32 18.38 3.73 2.71
C ASN A 32 19.66 4.04 3.49
N GLU A 33 20.01 5.32 3.62
CA GLU A 33 21.14 5.75 4.43
C GLU A 33 20.92 5.45 5.93
N ALA A 34 19.74 5.81 6.45
CA ALA A 34 19.38 5.50 7.83
C ALA A 34 19.32 3.99 8.08
N THR A 35 18.73 3.20 7.16
CA THR A 35 18.66 1.74 7.32
C THR A 35 20.03 1.08 7.34
N ASN A 36 20.99 1.58 6.57
CA ASN A 36 22.37 1.08 6.62
C ASN A 36 23.06 1.44 7.94
N ASN A 37 22.82 2.67 8.45
CA ASN A 37 23.44 3.15 9.69
C ASN A 37 22.83 2.53 10.95
N PHE A 38 21.56 2.12 10.92
CA PHE A 38 20.86 1.51 12.07
C PHE A 38 20.78 -0.01 12.02
N GLY A 39 21.47 -0.66 11.10
CA GLY A 39 21.50 -2.13 11.00
C GLY A 39 20.14 -2.74 10.69
N VAL A 40 19.37 -2.11 9.80
CA VAL A 40 18.08 -2.63 9.36
C VAL A 40 18.25 -3.89 8.51
N ASP A 41 17.69 -5.00 8.96
CA ASP A 41 17.52 -6.20 8.14
C ASP A 41 16.34 -6.00 7.19
N LYS A 42 16.65 -5.74 5.91
CA LYS A 42 15.65 -5.48 4.86
C LYS A 42 15.07 -6.79 4.33
N SER A 43 13.78 -7.00 4.52
CA SER A 43 13.07 -8.13 3.91
C SER A 43 12.82 -7.90 2.43
N PHE A 44 12.40 -6.70 2.04
CA PHE A 44 12.28 -6.30 0.63
C PHE A 44 12.30 -4.79 0.45
N HIS A 45 12.63 -4.37 -0.79
CA HIS A 45 12.52 -2.98 -1.25
C HIS A 45 11.94 -2.97 -2.65
N LYS A 46 10.82 -2.27 -2.83
CA LYS A 46 9.96 -2.21 -4.02
C LYS A 46 9.09 -3.45 -4.23
N VAL A 47 7.86 -3.19 -4.60
CA VAL A 47 6.85 -4.20 -4.93
C VAL A 47 6.28 -3.95 -6.32
N ALA A 48 5.86 -5.01 -6.99
CA ALA A 48 5.28 -4.92 -8.34
C ALA A 48 3.80 -4.51 -8.29
N MET A 49 3.50 -3.37 -7.65
CA MET A 49 2.14 -2.83 -7.54
C MET A 49 2.02 -1.38 -8.07
N ARG A 50 0.80 -0.96 -8.32
CA ARG A 50 0.42 0.41 -8.70
C ARG A 50 -0.91 0.79 -8.01
N PRO A 51 -0.95 1.96 -7.31
CA PRO A 51 0.18 2.73 -6.82
C PRO A 51 0.95 1.98 -5.73
N GLY A 52 2.13 2.47 -5.30
CA GLY A 52 2.82 1.91 -4.12
C GLY A 52 4.14 1.19 -4.40
N LYS A 53 4.67 1.21 -5.64
CA LYS A 53 5.94 0.57 -5.99
C LYS A 53 7.08 0.77 -4.98
N PRO A 54 7.35 1.99 -4.43
CA PRO A 54 8.46 2.22 -3.49
C PRO A 54 8.09 1.84 -2.03
N LEU A 55 7.43 0.72 -1.83
CA LEU A 55 7.22 0.15 -0.50
C LEU A 55 8.46 -0.62 -0.06
N MET A 56 8.84 -0.48 1.21
CA MET A 56 9.93 -1.21 1.85
C MET A 56 9.43 -1.85 3.15
N ALA A 57 9.94 -3.03 3.47
CA ALA A 57 9.78 -3.62 4.79
C ALA A 57 11.07 -4.26 5.28
N GLY A 58 11.22 -4.32 6.61
CA GLY A 58 12.36 -4.90 7.28
C GLY A 58 12.18 -4.93 8.78
N LYS A 59 13.28 -5.13 9.50
CA LYS A 59 13.34 -5.10 10.97
C LYS A 59 14.52 -4.28 11.46
N ILE A 60 14.35 -3.66 12.61
CA ILE A 60 15.43 -3.13 13.44
C ILE A 60 15.38 -3.91 14.74
N ASN A 61 16.34 -4.81 14.99
CA ASN A 61 16.24 -5.81 16.05
C ASN A 61 14.91 -6.58 15.91
N GLU A 62 14.07 -6.58 16.95
CA GLU A 62 12.76 -7.25 16.93
C GLU A 62 11.61 -6.34 16.44
N THR A 63 11.85 -5.05 16.23
CA THR A 63 10.83 -4.09 15.81
C THR A 63 10.63 -4.13 14.29
N ALA A 64 9.41 -4.34 13.85
CA ALA A 64 9.06 -4.28 12.43
C ALA A 64 9.18 -2.85 11.89
N LEU A 65 9.72 -2.70 10.69
CA LEU A 65 9.86 -1.41 10.00
C LEU A 65 9.16 -1.48 8.64
N VAL A 66 8.28 -0.50 8.36
CA VAL A 66 7.66 -0.36 7.05
C VAL A 66 7.84 1.08 6.55
N GLY A 67 8.47 1.21 5.39
CA GLY A 67 8.62 2.47 4.67
C GLY A 67 7.56 2.62 3.59
N LEU A 68 6.62 3.54 3.80
CA LEU A 68 5.56 3.85 2.86
C LEU A 68 6.01 4.88 1.82
N PRO A 69 5.41 4.85 0.60
CA PRO A 69 5.63 5.89 -0.39
C PRO A 69 5.29 7.29 0.13
N GLY A 70 6.04 8.31 -0.30
CA GLY A 70 5.73 9.71 0.04
C GLY A 70 4.48 10.28 -0.64
N ASN A 71 4.00 9.65 -1.72
CA ASN A 71 2.74 10.03 -2.34
C ASN A 71 1.56 9.58 -1.46
N PRO A 72 0.66 10.49 -1.03
CA PRO A 72 -0.41 10.19 -0.07
C PRO A 72 -1.36 9.07 -0.51
N VAL A 73 -1.76 9.05 -1.79
CA VAL A 73 -2.63 7.98 -2.34
C VAL A 73 -1.92 6.63 -2.29
N SER A 74 -0.64 6.61 -2.64
CA SER A 74 0.18 5.40 -2.57
C SER A 74 0.35 4.91 -1.14
N ALA A 75 0.58 5.81 -0.19
CA ALA A 75 0.72 5.49 1.23
C ALA A 75 -0.58 4.89 1.79
N LEU A 76 -1.74 5.48 1.47
CA LEU A 76 -3.04 4.96 1.92
C LEU A 76 -3.36 3.59 1.30
N VAL A 77 -3.15 3.40 0.00
CA VAL A 77 -3.33 2.09 -0.64
C VAL A 77 -2.43 1.04 0.01
N CYS A 78 -1.14 1.35 0.24
CA CYS A 78 -0.25 0.45 0.96
C CYS A 78 -0.70 0.21 2.41
N GLY A 79 -1.30 1.20 3.05
CA GLY A 79 -1.91 1.09 4.37
C GLY A 79 -3.00 0.00 4.42
N TYR A 80 -3.93 0.04 3.49
CA TYR A 80 -4.99 -0.98 3.40
C TYR A 80 -4.47 -2.36 3.04
N VAL A 81 -3.51 -2.44 2.10
CA VAL A 81 -3.03 -3.72 1.56
C VAL A 81 -2.02 -4.41 2.49
N PHE A 82 -1.18 -3.65 3.21
CA PHE A 82 -0.07 -4.21 4.00
C PHE A 82 -0.14 -3.85 5.50
N ILE A 83 -0.34 -2.57 5.84
CA ILE A 83 -0.27 -2.15 7.25
C ILE A 83 -1.45 -2.71 8.06
N ARG A 84 -2.66 -2.61 7.53
CA ARG A 84 -3.85 -3.15 8.20
C ARG A 84 -3.73 -4.64 8.50
N PRO A 85 -3.40 -5.53 7.54
CA PRO A 85 -3.16 -6.95 7.82
C PRO A 85 -1.98 -7.19 8.78
N LEU A 86 -0.91 -6.40 8.69
CA LEU A 86 0.23 -6.50 9.60
C LEU A 86 -0.20 -6.22 11.05
N ILE A 87 -0.91 -5.12 11.29
CA ILE A 87 -1.42 -4.78 12.62
C ILE A 87 -2.37 -5.87 13.14
N GLN A 88 -3.26 -6.38 12.30
CA GLN A 88 -4.15 -7.48 12.68
C GLN A 88 -3.37 -8.73 13.11
N ALA A 89 -2.32 -9.07 12.38
CA ALA A 89 -1.44 -10.20 12.74
C ALA A 89 -0.68 -9.94 14.05
N MET A 90 -0.22 -8.72 14.29
CA MET A 90 0.47 -8.34 15.56
C MET A 90 -0.47 -8.38 16.76
N LEU A 91 -1.76 -8.13 16.56
CA LEU A 91 -2.80 -8.25 17.59
C LEU A 91 -3.24 -9.71 17.83
N GLY A 92 -2.61 -10.69 17.19
CA GLY A 92 -2.99 -12.09 17.33
C GLY A 92 -4.26 -12.49 16.58
N LEU A 93 -4.79 -11.60 15.74
CA LEU A 93 -5.90 -11.93 14.85
C LEU A 93 -5.42 -12.82 13.71
N GLU A 94 -6.38 -13.46 13.01
CA GLU A 94 -6.04 -14.38 11.93
C GLU A 94 -5.13 -13.71 10.88
N LYS A 95 -4.00 -14.35 10.56
CA LYS A 95 -3.02 -13.86 9.58
C LYS A 95 -3.59 -13.99 8.17
N LYS A 96 -4.35 -13.01 7.75
CA LYS A 96 -4.90 -12.93 6.39
C LYS A 96 -4.44 -11.67 5.69
N SER A 97 -4.22 -11.78 4.38
CA SER A 97 -4.14 -10.61 3.50
C SER A 97 -5.44 -9.79 3.61
N ALA A 98 -5.42 -8.54 3.12
CA ALA A 98 -6.63 -7.74 3.04
C ALA A 98 -7.75 -8.55 2.35
N PRO A 99 -8.97 -8.65 2.94
CA PRO A 99 -10.04 -9.46 2.37
C PRO A 99 -10.37 -9.01 0.95
N ARG A 100 -10.34 -9.93 0.00
CA ARG A 100 -10.75 -9.70 -1.38
C ARG A 100 -12.19 -10.13 -1.57
N LEU A 101 -13.01 -9.20 -2.03
CA LEU A 101 -14.41 -9.40 -2.39
C LEU A 101 -14.53 -9.42 -3.91
N ILE A 102 -15.69 -9.83 -4.43
CA ILE A 102 -15.96 -9.92 -5.87
C ILE A 102 -17.20 -9.13 -6.20
N ALA A 103 -17.14 -8.32 -7.25
CA ALA A 103 -18.26 -7.60 -7.81
C ALA A 103 -18.08 -7.33 -9.31
N PRO A 104 -19.17 -7.17 -10.08
CA PRO A 104 -19.07 -6.87 -11.50
C PRO A 104 -18.59 -5.44 -11.75
N CYS A 105 -17.68 -5.24 -12.69
CA CYS A 105 -17.22 -3.92 -13.12
C CYS A 105 -18.27 -3.24 -14.02
N SER A 106 -18.58 -1.97 -13.79
CA SER A 106 -19.58 -1.22 -14.56
C SER A 106 -19.13 -0.94 -16.00
N THR A 107 -17.84 -0.87 -16.24
CA THR A 107 -17.23 -0.52 -17.54
C THR A 107 -16.25 -1.57 -18.02
N SER A 108 -15.89 -1.53 -19.32
CA SER A 108 -14.77 -2.30 -19.83
C SER A 108 -13.44 -1.74 -19.34
N LEU A 109 -12.45 -2.61 -19.11
CA LEU A 109 -11.12 -2.19 -18.69
C LEU A 109 -10.08 -2.68 -19.72
N PRO A 110 -9.09 -1.85 -20.04
CA PRO A 110 -8.02 -2.22 -20.96
C PRO A 110 -7.09 -3.26 -20.34
N LYS A 111 -6.19 -3.80 -21.16
CA LYS A 111 -5.08 -4.64 -20.71
C LYS A 111 -4.26 -3.94 -19.64
N ASN A 112 -3.91 -4.65 -18.57
CA ASN A 112 -3.09 -4.12 -17.49
C ASN A 112 -1.59 -4.26 -17.82
N GLY A 113 -0.79 -3.38 -17.23
CA GLY A 113 0.67 -3.42 -17.31
C GLY A 113 1.31 -4.48 -16.40
N PRO A 114 2.65 -4.42 -16.22
CA PRO A 114 3.43 -5.45 -15.50
C PRO A 114 3.31 -5.39 -13.97
N ARG A 115 2.41 -4.60 -13.43
CA ARG A 115 2.20 -4.45 -12.00
C ARG A 115 0.74 -4.71 -11.63
N GLU A 116 0.52 -5.36 -10.50
CA GLU A 116 -0.84 -5.44 -9.93
C GLU A 116 -1.36 -4.03 -9.66
N HIS A 117 -2.54 -3.72 -10.19
CA HIS A 117 -3.10 -2.37 -10.12
C HIS A 117 -4.29 -2.34 -9.16
N TYR A 118 -4.17 -1.55 -8.13
CA TYR A 118 -5.24 -1.22 -7.17
C TYR A 118 -5.89 0.08 -7.61
N MET A 119 -6.96 -0.05 -8.39
CA MET A 119 -7.69 1.08 -8.96
C MET A 119 -8.72 1.61 -7.97
N ARG A 120 -8.74 2.91 -7.74
CA ARG A 120 -9.82 3.52 -6.97
C ARG A 120 -11.15 3.31 -7.69
N ALA A 121 -12.16 2.91 -6.93
CA ALA A 121 -13.48 2.62 -7.44
C ALA A 121 -14.56 2.99 -6.41
N VAL A 122 -15.78 3.14 -6.89
CA VAL A 122 -16.98 3.32 -6.10
C VAL A 122 -17.82 2.04 -6.21
N LEU A 123 -18.34 1.56 -5.09
CA LEU A 123 -19.29 0.46 -5.07
C LEU A 123 -20.70 1.05 -5.18
N LEU A 124 -21.28 0.96 -6.37
CA LEU A 124 -22.60 1.51 -6.65
C LEU A 124 -23.72 0.78 -5.87
N PRO A 125 -24.87 1.42 -5.62
CA PRO A 125 -26.01 0.80 -4.93
C PRO A 125 -26.53 -0.49 -5.59
N ASN A 126 -26.33 -0.65 -6.89
CA ASN A 126 -26.67 -1.85 -7.65
C ASN A 126 -25.63 -2.98 -7.56
N GLY A 127 -24.59 -2.80 -6.71
CA GLY A 127 -23.52 -3.78 -6.48
C GLY A 127 -22.40 -3.78 -7.53
N TYR A 128 -22.38 -2.84 -8.48
CA TYR A 128 -21.30 -2.74 -9.46
C TYR A 128 -20.14 -1.91 -8.94
N LEU A 129 -18.94 -2.27 -9.35
CA LEU A 129 -17.73 -1.45 -9.16
C LEU A 129 -17.60 -0.46 -10.32
N GLU A 130 -17.58 0.82 -10.00
CA GLU A 130 -17.30 1.88 -10.96
C GLU A 130 -15.89 2.42 -10.75
N PRO A 131 -14.93 2.10 -11.61
CA PRO A 131 -13.59 2.65 -11.53
C PRO A 131 -13.61 4.16 -11.70
N VAL A 132 -12.93 4.88 -10.82
CA VAL A 132 -12.72 6.33 -10.99
C VAL A 132 -11.92 6.55 -12.28
N GLU A 133 -12.39 7.42 -13.16
CA GLU A 133 -11.80 7.64 -14.48
C GLU A 133 -10.33 8.06 -14.38
N ASN A 134 -10.03 8.99 -13.48
CA ASN A 134 -8.67 9.46 -13.27
C ASN A 134 -7.99 8.68 -12.12
N GLN A 135 -7.06 7.81 -12.49
CA GLN A 135 -6.24 7.03 -11.56
C GLN A 135 -4.90 7.71 -11.18
N ASP A 136 -4.74 9.02 -11.48
CA ASP A 136 -3.55 9.76 -11.09
C ASP A 136 -3.41 9.83 -9.57
N SER A 137 -2.33 9.26 -9.06
CA SER A 137 -2.04 9.22 -7.63
C SER A 137 -1.68 10.58 -7.00
N ALA A 138 -1.49 11.63 -7.81
CA ALA A 138 -1.32 12.99 -7.30
C ALA A 138 -2.64 13.61 -6.79
N ARG A 139 -3.78 13.05 -7.15
CA ARG A 139 -5.11 13.56 -6.78
C ARG A 139 -5.68 12.84 -5.56
N LEU A 140 -5.31 13.30 -4.37
CA LEU A 140 -5.80 12.74 -3.10
C LEU A 140 -7.34 12.86 -2.95
N ALA A 141 -7.93 13.95 -3.42
CA ALA A 141 -9.38 14.19 -3.34
C ALA A 141 -10.21 13.06 -3.97
N LEU A 142 -9.70 12.41 -5.02
CA LEU A 142 -10.38 11.27 -5.65
C LEU A 142 -10.41 10.01 -4.79
N LEU A 143 -9.55 9.92 -3.77
CA LEU A 143 -9.60 8.82 -2.82
C LEU A 143 -10.73 9.01 -1.81
N CYS A 144 -11.03 10.24 -1.43
CA CYS A 144 -12.14 10.55 -0.51
C CYS A 144 -13.52 10.17 -1.08
N GLY A 145 -13.66 10.11 -2.40
CA GLY A 145 -14.86 9.66 -3.08
C GLY A 145 -14.87 8.19 -3.47
N SER A 146 -13.88 7.41 -3.00
CA SER A 146 -13.77 5.98 -3.30
C SER A 146 -14.03 5.16 -2.05
N ASP A 147 -14.71 4.04 -2.18
CA ASP A 147 -14.98 3.09 -1.10
C ASP A 147 -14.44 1.68 -1.41
N ALA A 148 -13.80 1.55 -2.56
CA ALA A 148 -13.21 0.30 -3.03
C ALA A 148 -11.89 0.51 -3.79
N LEU A 149 -11.02 -0.50 -3.72
CA LEU A 149 -9.85 -0.67 -4.57
C LEU A 149 -10.08 -1.88 -5.48
N LEU A 150 -10.47 -1.66 -6.72
CA LEU A 150 -10.59 -2.71 -7.74
C LEU A 150 -9.20 -3.24 -8.10
N ILE A 151 -9.04 -4.55 -8.13
CA ILE A 151 -7.74 -5.21 -8.33
C ILE A 151 -7.63 -5.73 -9.75
N ARG A 152 -6.55 -5.37 -10.42
CA ARG A 152 -6.18 -5.93 -11.73
C ARG A 152 -4.81 -6.60 -11.59
N ALA A 153 -4.78 -7.90 -11.77
CA ALA A 153 -3.52 -8.65 -11.75
C ALA A 153 -2.51 -8.10 -12.78
N ALA A 154 -1.22 -8.29 -12.52
CA ALA A 154 -0.18 -7.96 -13.50
C ALA A 154 -0.46 -8.70 -14.82
N HIS A 155 -0.30 -7.99 -15.93
CA HIS A 155 -0.54 -8.49 -17.30
C HIS A 155 -1.96 -8.99 -17.58
N ALA A 156 -2.95 -8.69 -16.72
CA ALA A 156 -4.34 -9.07 -16.96
C ALA A 156 -4.85 -8.54 -18.31
N GLU A 157 -5.50 -9.40 -19.08
CA GLU A 157 -6.07 -9.03 -20.39
C GLU A 157 -7.21 -8.00 -20.26
N ALA A 158 -7.56 -7.35 -21.35
CA ALA A 158 -8.72 -6.47 -21.41
C ALA A 158 -10.00 -7.25 -21.05
N ILE A 159 -10.91 -6.60 -20.34
CA ILE A 159 -12.19 -7.22 -19.94
C ILE A 159 -13.37 -6.36 -20.39
N PRO A 160 -14.49 -6.97 -20.81
CA PRO A 160 -15.73 -6.26 -21.08
C PRO A 160 -16.39 -5.79 -19.77
N ALA A 161 -17.32 -4.84 -19.88
CA ALA A 161 -18.20 -4.47 -18.79
C ALA A 161 -18.94 -5.71 -18.24
N LYS A 162 -19.33 -5.65 -16.96
CA LYS A 162 -20.00 -6.73 -16.21
C LYS A 162 -19.10 -7.92 -15.86
N THR A 163 -17.82 -7.89 -16.20
CA THR A 163 -16.87 -8.92 -15.75
C THR A 163 -16.69 -8.84 -14.23
N GLN A 164 -16.68 -9.99 -13.56
CA GLN A 164 -16.41 -10.10 -12.12
C GLN A 164 -14.97 -9.72 -11.84
N CYS A 165 -14.78 -8.79 -10.92
CA CYS A 165 -13.47 -8.28 -10.50
C CYS A 165 -13.29 -8.40 -9.00
N GLU A 166 -12.08 -8.71 -8.58
CA GLU A 166 -11.71 -8.64 -7.17
C GLU A 166 -11.58 -7.18 -6.72
N TYR A 167 -11.94 -6.92 -5.47
CA TYR A 167 -11.72 -5.61 -4.84
C TYR A 167 -11.49 -5.73 -3.34
N ILE A 168 -10.88 -4.71 -2.76
CA ILE A 168 -10.76 -4.49 -1.31
C ILE A 168 -11.67 -3.32 -0.96
N LYS A 169 -12.49 -3.48 0.07
CA LYS A 169 -13.29 -2.37 0.63
C LYS A 169 -12.40 -1.49 1.51
N ILE A 170 -12.47 -0.16 1.32
CA ILE A 170 -11.66 0.85 2.03
C ILE A 170 -12.53 1.79 2.84
#